data_ebd60865beebeaa9122ecec833c6b079
#
_entry.id   ebd60865beebeaa9122ecec833c6b079
#
_cell.length_a   1.000
_cell.length_b   1.000
_cell.length_c   1.000
_cell.angle_alpha   90.00
_cell.angle_beta   90.00
_cell.angle_gamma   90.00
#
_symmetry.space_group_name_H-M   'P 1'
#
loop_
_entity.id
_entity.type
_entity.pdbx_description
1 polymer ?
#
loop_
_entity_poly.entity_id
_entity_poly.type
_entity_poly.pdbx_seq_one_letter_code
_entity_poly.pdbx_strand_id
1 'polypeptide(L)'
;MRDLMNQVPVSDRLDRLVADSLNQLRAEQKRKRRQKLFAAAGGAAAVFACAFIFLNVNPALAVRLPVIGELFDKIEETISYKGDYSDHSNILLPEKEINKLEAGEIVDSPYVQISNGITVAVSEVTYSGQAVYLAMTIHNEAAFPKSFYENSVSEEIGYQTLYLECPERNSGDSCLMRVEGCFKDEYTFIGILRHDTTGFIRGDGSGVSGINYFLKIDAIRGEGPEGEAAAIPRYEGEWNFKVHGELDMNQIRTVKVDAVGVDGFRIKGLIRTPYEIYAEVEAPEGRDAKRCFTVICDANGNRLPLQAETSENYSTYQRDVSKVSVFVCDYEEYMGKLEQGYSAVSNEKTYAQYLSGYALVSAEVTFEAE
;
A
#
# COMPACT_ATOMS: atom_id res chain seq x y z
N MET A 1 0.07 0.82 -42.16
CA MET A 1 0.55 0.93 -40.75
C MET A 1 0.35 -0.35 -39.94
N ARG A 2 -0.42 -1.35 -40.36
CA ARG A 2 -0.56 -2.66 -39.68
C ARG A 2 0.60 -3.65 -39.92
N ASP A 3 1.39 -3.46 -40.99
CA ASP A 3 2.44 -4.43 -41.35
C ASP A 3 3.81 -4.19 -40.70
N LEU A 4 4.01 -3.04 -40.06
CA LEU A 4 5.29 -2.74 -39.37
C LEU A 4 5.38 -3.31 -37.93
N MET A 5 4.25 -3.62 -37.33
CA MET A 5 4.24 -4.24 -35.98
C MET A 5 4.61 -5.73 -35.95
N ASN A 6 4.55 -6.42 -37.08
CA ASN A 6 4.89 -7.85 -37.17
C ASN A 6 6.39 -8.13 -37.39
N GLN A 7 7.26 -7.10 -37.42
CA GLN A 7 8.68 -7.25 -37.72
C GLN A 7 9.61 -7.06 -36.50
N VAL A 8 9.05 -6.81 -35.32
CA VAL A 8 9.87 -6.80 -34.08
C VAL A 8 10.05 -8.25 -33.61
N PRO A 9 11.26 -8.81 -33.61
CA PRO A 9 11.47 -10.16 -33.09
C PRO A 9 11.20 -10.15 -31.59
N VAL A 10 10.02 -10.64 -31.20
CA VAL A 10 9.70 -10.89 -29.79
C VAL A 10 10.63 -12.02 -29.32
N SER A 11 11.32 -11.80 -28.21
CA SER A 11 12.22 -12.80 -27.63
C SER A 11 11.40 -14.06 -27.30
N ASP A 12 11.88 -15.25 -27.76
CA ASP A 12 11.29 -16.55 -27.45
C ASP A 12 11.06 -16.78 -25.95
N ARG A 13 11.74 -16.01 -25.11
CA ARG A 13 11.60 -16.02 -23.65
C ARG A 13 10.31 -15.33 -23.21
N LEU A 14 9.88 -14.28 -23.91
CA LEU A 14 8.64 -13.57 -23.61
C LEU A 14 7.42 -14.41 -24.01
N ASP A 15 7.47 -15.08 -25.16
CA ASP A 15 6.41 -15.97 -25.61
C ASP A 15 6.23 -17.18 -24.68
N ARG A 16 7.32 -17.70 -24.11
CA ARG A 16 7.25 -18.78 -23.10
C ARG A 16 6.63 -18.29 -21.79
N LEU A 17 7.04 -17.12 -21.30
CA LEU A 17 6.48 -16.51 -20.09
C LEU A 17 4.96 -16.25 -20.22
N VAL A 18 4.53 -15.72 -21.36
CA VAL A 18 3.09 -15.50 -21.62
C VAL A 18 2.34 -16.82 -21.74
N ALA A 19 2.90 -17.80 -22.42
CA ALA A 19 2.29 -19.14 -22.55
C ALA A 19 2.17 -19.86 -21.20
N ASP A 20 3.20 -19.77 -20.36
CA ASP A 20 3.20 -20.38 -19.03
C ASP A 20 2.22 -19.68 -18.09
N SER A 21 2.15 -18.35 -18.12
CA SER A 21 1.16 -17.59 -17.36
C SER A 21 -0.29 -17.92 -17.76
N LEU A 22 -0.57 -18.05 -19.05
CA LEU A 22 -1.88 -18.45 -19.56
C LEU A 22 -2.23 -19.90 -19.18
N ASN A 23 -1.27 -20.79 -19.17
CA ASN A 23 -1.48 -22.19 -18.74
C ASN A 23 -1.75 -22.30 -17.25
N GLN A 24 -1.05 -21.52 -16.42
CA GLN A 24 -1.30 -21.42 -14.97
C GLN A 24 -2.71 -20.90 -14.68
N LEU A 25 -3.13 -19.81 -15.33
CA LEU A 25 -4.48 -19.26 -15.19
C LEU A 25 -5.58 -20.28 -15.58
N ARG A 26 -5.36 -21.05 -16.66
CA ARG A 26 -6.31 -22.10 -17.07
C ARG A 26 -6.38 -23.28 -16.09
N ALA A 27 -5.25 -23.63 -15.50
CA ALA A 27 -5.19 -24.70 -14.49
C ALA A 27 -5.90 -24.28 -13.19
N GLU A 28 -5.73 -23.04 -12.76
CA GLU A 28 -6.42 -22.49 -11.59
C GLU A 28 -7.93 -22.35 -11.80
N GLN A 29 -8.38 -21.90 -12.97
CA GLN A 29 -9.82 -21.84 -13.28
C GLN A 29 -10.47 -23.22 -13.24
N LYS A 30 -9.79 -24.28 -13.69
CA LYS A 30 -10.29 -25.65 -13.59
C LYS A 30 -10.35 -26.14 -12.14
N ARG A 31 -9.40 -25.77 -11.29
CA ARG A 31 -9.37 -26.12 -9.87
C ARG A 31 -10.49 -25.40 -9.11
N LYS A 32 -10.69 -24.11 -9.35
CA LYS A 32 -11.77 -23.31 -8.75
C LYS A 32 -13.18 -23.79 -9.15
N ARG A 33 -13.40 -24.25 -10.40
CA ARG A 33 -14.67 -24.84 -10.81
C ARG A 33 -15.00 -26.14 -10.09
N ARG A 34 -14.02 -26.99 -9.80
CA ARG A 34 -14.21 -28.21 -8.99
C ARG A 34 -14.52 -27.92 -7.53
N GLN A 35 -13.87 -26.91 -6.94
CA GLN A 35 -14.12 -26.50 -5.55
C GLN A 35 -15.53 -25.89 -5.36
N LYS A 36 -16.02 -25.08 -6.32
CA LYS A 36 -17.38 -24.51 -6.24
C LYS A 36 -18.51 -25.56 -6.28
N LEU A 37 -18.27 -26.71 -6.89
CA LEU A 37 -19.24 -27.80 -6.91
C LEU A 37 -19.34 -28.56 -5.57
N PHE A 38 -18.32 -28.53 -4.73
CA PHE A 38 -18.32 -29.16 -3.40
C PHE A 38 -18.71 -28.20 -2.24
N ALA A 39 -18.66 -26.90 -2.46
CA ALA A 39 -18.97 -25.90 -1.42
C ALA A 39 -20.47 -25.55 -1.30
N ALA A 40 -21.31 -26.00 -2.22
CA ALA A 40 -22.73 -25.62 -2.23
C ALA A 40 -23.63 -26.44 -1.28
N ALA A 41 -23.07 -27.38 -0.55
CA ALA A 41 -23.85 -28.24 0.36
C ALA A 41 -23.15 -28.38 1.73
N GLY A 42 -23.17 -27.38 2.58
CA GLY A 42 -22.99 -27.63 4.02
C GLY A 42 -21.88 -26.90 4.77
N GLY A 43 -21.29 -25.80 4.25
CA GLY A 43 -20.07 -25.21 4.83
C GLY A 43 -20.24 -24.14 5.91
N ALA A 44 -21.32 -23.37 5.91
CA ALA A 44 -21.39 -22.14 6.74
C ALA A 44 -21.60 -22.39 8.24
N ALA A 45 -22.23 -23.50 8.63
CA ALA A 45 -22.50 -23.78 10.06
C ALA A 45 -21.33 -24.48 10.78
N ALA A 46 -20.44 -25.13 10.04
CA ALA A 46 -19.34 -25.92 10.64
C ALA A 46 -18.16 -25.03 11.03
N VAL A 47 -17.90 -23.93 10.30
CA VAL A 47 -16.76 -23.04 10.57
C VAL A 47 -16.94 -22.26 11.87
N PHE A 48 -18.15 -21.75 12.15
CA PHE A 48 -18.45 -21.08 13.42
C PHE A 48 -18.40 -22.03 14.63
N ALA A 49 -18.81 -23.28 14.44
CA ALA A 49 -18.74 -24.28 15.52
C ALA A 49 -17.30 -24.72 15.83
N CYS A 50 -16.43 -24.80 14.83
CA CYS A 50 -15.01 -25.17 15.05
C CYS A 50 -14.23 -24.07 15.77
N ALA A 51 -14.43 -22.80 15.43
CA ALA A 51 -13.80 -21.69 16.15
C ALA A 51 -14.24 -21.64 17.64
N PHE A 52 -15.52 -21.84 17.88
CA PHE A 52 -16.06 -21.86 19.26
C PHE A 52 -15.62 -23.08 20.09
N ILE A 53 -15.42 -24.24 19.45
CA ILE A 53 -14.94 -25.46 20.12
C ILE A 53 -13.44 -25.37 20.39
N PHE A 54 -12.64 -24.77 19.49
CA PHE A 54 -11.20 -24.62 19.67
C PHE A 54 -10.86 -23.69 20.83
N LEU A 55 -11.60 -22.61 21.00
CA LEU A 55 -11.44 -21.65 22.12
C LEU A 55 -11.81 -22.23 23.48
N ASN A 56 -12.69 -23.25 23.53
CA ASN A 56 -13.13 -23.86 24.79
C ASN A 56 -12.32 -25.09 25.22
N VAL A 57 -11.49 -25.68 24.36
CA VAL A 57 -10.79 -26.96 24.64
C VAL A 57 -9.33 -26.79 25.03
N ASN A 58 -8.70 -25.63 24.77
CA ASN A 58 -7.31 -25.38 25.12
C ASN A 58 -7.09 -24.01 25.76
N PRO A 59 -7.37 -23.82 27.05
CA PRO A 59 -7.03 -22.57 27.75
C PRO A 59 -5.50 -22.38 27.94
N ALA A 60 -4.67 -23.33 27.51
CA ALA A 60 -3.22 -23.26 27.63
C ALA A 60 -2.53 -22.59 26.42
N LEU A 61 -3.27 -22.28 25.37
CA LEU A 61 -2.77 -21.54 24.21
C LEU A 61 -3.05 -20.04 24.33
N ALA A 62 -2.77 -19.49 25.51
CA ALA A 62 -2.73 -18.05 25.69
C ALA A 62 -1.53 -17.51 24.91
N VAL A 63 -1.79 -17.01 23.71
CA VAL A 63 -0.79 -16.40 22.84
C VAL A 63 -0.27 -15.15 23.54
N ARG A 64 0.98 -15.18 23.97
CA ARG A 64 1.66 -13.97 24.44
C ARG A 64 2.00 -13.13 23.20
N LEU A 65 1.09 -12.30 22.77
CA LEU A 65 1.42 -11.28 21.78
C LEU A 65 2.33 -10.25 22.46
N PRO A 66 3.54 -10.02 21.98
CA PRO A 66 4.28 -8.83 22.36
C PRO A 66 3.55 -7.65 21.71
N VAL A 67 2.62 -7.10 22.44
CA VAL A 67 1.79 -6.04 21.93
C VAL A 67 2.47 -4.72 22.07
N ILE A 68 2.19 -3.93 21.11
CA ILE A 68 2.78 -2.66 20.92
C ILE A 68 1.63 -1.68 20.86
N GLY A 69 1.38 -1.02 21.98
CA GLY A 69 0.69 0.25 21.95
C GLY A 69 1.56 1.25 21.19
N GLU A 70 0.95 2.13 20.42
CA GLU A 70 1.65 3.10 19.63
C GLU A 70 2.60 2.43 18.61
N LEU A 71 2.05 1.51 17.82
CA LEU A 71 2.81 0.78 16.82
C LEU A 71 3.29 1.72 15.72
N PHE A 72 2.47 2.71 15.32
CA PHE A 72 2.89 3.72 14.39
C PHE A 72 4.17 4.42 14.84
N ASP A 73 4.23 4.95 16.05
CA ASP A 73 5.39 5.65 16.62
C ASP A 73 6.70 4.83 16.54
N LYS A 74 6.58 3.49 16.57
CA LYS A 74 7.76 2.62 16.56
C LYS A 74 8.31 2.30 15.18
N ILE A 75 7.50 2.33 14.16
CA ILE A 75 7.88 1.84 12.82
C ILE A 75 7.64 2.81 11.68
N GLU A 76 6.91 3.92 11.88
CA GLU A 76 6.55 4.87 10.83
C GLU A 76 7.74 5.54 10.13
N GLU A 77 8.88 5.64 10.81
CA GLU A 77 10.11 6.16 10.24
C GLU A 77 10.95 5.10 9.50
N THR A 78 10.66 3.81 9.70
CA THR A 78 11.48 2.71 9.17
C THR A 78 10.96 2.15 7.85
N ILE A 79 9.70 2.36 7.51
CA ILE A 79 9.04 1.87 6.29
C ILE A 79 9.26 2.80 5.09
N SER A 80 8.86 2.36 3.87
CA SER A 80 9.08 3.17 2.66
C SER A 80 8.19 4.42 2.61
N TYR A 81 6.96 4.32 3.08
CA TYR A 81 5.97 5.40 3.16
C TYR A 81 5.98 6.07 4.53
N LYS A 82 7.10 6.70 4.87
CA LYS A 82 7.30 7.39 6.16
C LYS A 82 6.28 8.50 6.37
N GLY A 83 5.85 8.67 7.62
CA GLY A 83 4.91 9.71 8.01
C GLY A 83 4.75 9.78 9.53
N ASP A 84 4.20 10.86 10.04
CA ASP A 84 3.91 11.07 11.47
C ASP A 84 2.49 10.55 11.78
N TYR A 85 2.26 9.25 11.53
CA TYR A 85 0.92 8.64 11.63
C TYR A 85 0.40 8.56 13.05
N SER A 86 1.30 8.38 14.03
CA SER A 86 1.00 8.31 15.45
C SER A 86 0.26 9.55 15.96
N ASP A 87 0.61 10.73 15.45
CA ASP A 87 0.00 12.00 15.85
C ASP A 87 -1.48 12.12 15.47
N HIS A 88 -1.94 11.29 14.52
CA HIS A 88 -3.28 11.38 13.93
C HIS A 88 -4.01 10.05 13.87
N SER A 89 -3.51 9.04 14.59
CA SER A 89 -4.10 7.71 14.56
C SER A 89 -5.33 7.59 15.48
N ASN A 90 -6.30 6.79 15.03
CA ASN A 90 -7.38 6.31 15.86
C ASN A 90 -6.97 4.97 16.47
N ILE A 91 -6.92 4.91 17.80
CA ILE A 91 -6.60 3.70 18.55
C ILE A 91 -7.81 2.75 18.51
N LEU A 92 -7.62 1.56 17.96
CA LEU A 92 -8.61 0.51 17.86
C LEU A 92 -8.51 -0.50 19.00
N LEU A 93 -7.28 -0.77 19.47
CA LEU A 93 -7.02 -1.63 20.62
C LEU A 93 -6.49 -0.77 21.76
N PRO A 94 -7.31 -0.51 22.80
CA PRO A 94 -6.87 0.21 23.99
C PRO A 94 -5.74 -0.53 24.71
N GLU A 95 -4.85 0.20 25.38
CA GLU A 95 -3.71 -0.33 26.13
C GLU A 95 -4.09 -1.49 27.08
N LYS A 96 -5.28 -1.42 27.69
CA LYS A 96 -5.79 -2.48 28.55
C LYS A 96 -6.02 -3.81 27.83
N GLU A 97 -6.50 -3.78 26.59
CA GLU A 97 -6.70 -4.99 25.77
C GLU A 97 -5.36 -5.49 25.27
N ILE A 98 -4.49 -4.58 24.93
CA ILE A 98 -3.12 -4.80 24.59
C ILE A 98 -2.40 -5.58 25.71
N ASN A 99 -2.42 -5.08 26.95
CA ASN A 99 -1.79 -5.72 28.09
C ASN A 99 -2.35 -7.14 28.37
N LYS A 100 -3.63 -7.38 28.08
CA LYS A 100 -4.22 -8.72 28.16
C LYS A 100 -3.64 -9.67 27.13
N LEU A 101 -3.53 -9.22 25.87
CA LEU A 101 -2.90 -10.00 24.80
C LEU A 101 -1.44 -10.34 25.15
N GLU A 102 -0.69 -9.38 25.71
CA GLU A 102 0.69 -9.62 26.20
C GLU A 102 0.76 -10.62 27.34
N ALA A 103 -0.24 -10.62 28.21
CA ALA A 103 -0.36 -11.61 29.29
C ALA A 103 -0.79 -12.99 28.77
N GLY A 104 -1.13 -13.10 27.48
CA GLY A 104 -1.66 -14.30 26.88
C GLY A 104 -3.13 -14.55 27.21
N GLU A 105 -3.88 -13.51 27.58
CA GLU A 105 -5.31 -13.60 27.81
C GLU A 105 -6.08 -13.47 26.48
N ILE A 106 -7.24 -14.11 26.41
CA ILE A 106 -8.14 -13.98 25.25
C ILE A 106 -8.77 -12.58 25.29
N VAL A 107 -8.64 -11.84 24.20
CA VAL A 107 -9.30 -10.56 23.99
C VAL A 107 -10.44 -10.75 23.01
N ASP A 108 -11.65 -10.49 23.45
CA ASP A 108 -12.84 -10.45 22.60
C ASP A 108 -12.96 -9.08 21.96
N SER A 109 -12.21 -8.89 20.86
CA SER A 109 -12.20 -7.65 20.10
C SER A 109 -12.36 -7.94 18.60
N PRO A 110 -13.16 -7.16 17.87
CA PRO A 110 -13.28 -7.31 16.42
C PRO A 110 -11.96 -7.00 15.68
N TYR A 111 -10.99 -6.42 16.37
CA TYR A 111 -9.68 -6.06 15.85
C TYR A 111 -8.59 -7.10 16.14
N VAL A 112 -8.95 -8.23 16.77
CA VAL A 112 -8.06 -9.38 17.02
C VAL A 112 -8.74 -10.62 16.46
N GLN A 113 -8.12 -11.29 15.52
CA GLN A 113 -8.68 -12.50 14.94
C GLN A 113 -7.63 -13.60 14.82
N ILE A 114 -8.06 -14.81 15.08
CA ILE A 114 -7.21 -16.01 15.07
C ILE A 114 -7.74 -16.96 14.00
N SER A 115 -6.87 -17.42 13.14
CA SER A 115 -7.18 -18.45 12.13
C SER A 115 -5.95 -19.31 11.89
N ASN A 116 -6.12 -20.64 11.96
CA ASN A 116 -5.08 -21.63 11.69
C ASN A 116 -3.75 -21.40 12.48
N GLY A 117 -3.83 -20.99 13.75
CA GLY A 117 -2.67 -20.75 14.61
C GLY A 117 -1.99 -19.41 14.36
N ILE A 118 -2.56 -18.55 13.49
CA ILE A 118 -2.06 -17.20 13.27
C ILE A 118 -3.06 -16.20 13.85
N THR A 119 -2.56 -15.32 14.71
CA THR A 119 -3.28 -14.17 15.23
C THR A 119 -2.91 -12.94 14.43
N VAL A 120 -3.91 -12.24 13.93
CA VAL A 120 -3.77 -10.90 13.32
C VAL A 120 -4.50 -9.91 14.21
N ALA A 121 -3.79 -8.85 14.61
CA ALA A 121 -4.35 -7.74 15.35
C ALA A 121 -4.15 -6.44 14.58
N VAL A 122 -5.19 -5.60 14.53
CA VAL A 122 -5.12 -4.22 14.00
C VAL A 122 -5.25 -3.28 15.17
N SER A 123 -4.17 -2.61 15.55
CA SER A 123 -4.13 -1.78 16.75
C SER A 123 -4.54 -0.34 16.52
N GLU A 124 -4.23 0.19 15.36
CA GLU A 124 -4.42 1.61 15.03
C GLU A 124 -4.81 1.77 13.57
N VAL A 125 -5.52 2.85 13.27
CA VAL A 125 -5.87 3.26 11.91
C VAL A 125 -5.68 4.75 11.73
N THR A 126 -5.13 5.12 10.57
CA THR A 126 -5.09 6.49 10.09
C THR A 126 -5.68 6.56 8.69
N TYR A 127 -6.46 7.59 8.41
CA TYR A 127 -7.04 7.84 7.09
C TYR A 127 -6.67 9.25 6.62
N SER A 128 -5.92 9.33 5.52
CA SER A 128 -5.50 10.62 4.93
C SER A 128 -6.46 11.16 3.88
N GLY A 129 -7.52 10.42 3.54
CA GLY A 129 -8.38 10.71 2.39
C GLY A 129 -7.84 10.18 1.06
N GLN A 130 -6.55 9.93 0.98
CA GLN A 130 -5.88 9.35 -0.19
C GLN A 130 -5.42 7.92 0.07
N ALA A 131 -5.14 7.58 1.33
CA ALA A 131 -4.80 6.23 1.76
C ALA A 131 -5.32 5.92 3.16
N VAL A 132 -5.55 4.64 3.42
CA VAL A 132 -5.76 4.07 4.75
C VAL A 132 -4.46 3.41 5.19
N TYR A 133 -4.05 3.67 6.41
CA TYR A 133 -2.91 3.05 7.06
C TYR A 133 -3.40 2.25 8.26
N LEU A 134 -3.00 0.99 8.35
CA LEU A 134 -3.35 0.10 9.45
C LEU A 134 -2.08 -0.40 10.13
N ALA A 135 -1.95 -0.11 11.41
CA ALA A 135 -0.90 -0.70 12.23
C ALA A 135 -1.31 -2.12 12.63
N MET A 136 -0.49 -3.11 12.31
CA MET A 136 -0.81 -4.53 12.41
C MET A 136 0.26 -5.31 13.15
N THR A 137 -0.19 -6.27 13.96
CA THR A 137 0.66 -7.32 14.51
C THR A 137 0.20 -8.66 13.95
N ILE A 138 1.13 -9.46 13.45
CA ILE A 138 0.88 -10.80 12.92
C ILE A 138 1.74 -11.77 13.71
N HIS A 139 1.10 -12.66 14.47
CA HIS A 139 1.78 -13.63 15.31
C HIS A 139 1.37 -15.05 14.92
N ASN A 140 2.37 -15.92 14.77
CA ASN A 140 2.16 -17.33 14.48
C ASN A 140 2.56 -18.16 15.72
N GLU A 141 1.73 -19.11 16.14
CA GLU A 141 2.04 -20.04 17.22
C GLU A 141 3.29 -20.88 16.96
N ALA A 142 3.59 -21.16 15.69
CA ALA A 142 4.83 -21.79 15.24
C ALA A 142 5.77 -20.72 14.69
N ALA A 143 7.08 -20.90 14.85
CA ALA A 143 8.07 -19.98 14.28
C ALA A 143 7.85 -19.83 12.76
N PHE A 144 7.91 -18.61 12.26
CA PHE A 144 7.95 -18.38 10.83
C PHE A 144 9.24 -18.98 10.24
N PRO A 145 9.19 -19.54 9.02
CA PRO A 145 10.41 -20.02 8.35
C PRO A 145 11.41 -18.89 8.17
N LYS A 146 12.69 -19.24 8.24
CA LYS A 146 13.78 -18.28 8.05
C LYS A 146 13.69 -17.51 6.73
N SER A 147 13.13 -18.11 5.70
CA SER A 147 12.86 -17.45 4.42
C SER A 147 11.93 -16.23 4.51
N PHE A 148 11.17 -16.08 5.59
CA PHE A 148 10.34 -14.91 5.81
C PHE A 148 11.14 -13.69 6.28
N TYR A 149 12.26 -13.89 6.99
CA TYR A 149 12.99 -12.80 7.62
C TYR A 149 14.49 -12.73 7.27
N GLU A 150 15.11 -13.81 6.78
CA GLU A 150 16.52 -13.78 6.38
C GLU A 150 16.77 -13.21 4.98
N ASN A 151 15.80 -13.32 4.05
CA ASN A 151 15.94 -12.87 2.65
C ASN A 151 15.33 -11.50 2.35
N SER A 152 14.63 -10.92 3.31
CA SER A 152 13.80 -9.73 3.10
C SER A 152 14.44 -8.42 3.57
N VAL A 153 15.67 -8.46 4.06
CA VAL A 153 16.39 -7.25 4.46
C VAL A 153 17.45 -6.96 3.41
N SER A 154 17.18 -6.07 2.50
CA SER A 154 18.25 -5.29 1.91
C SER A 154 18.73 -4.35 3.02
N GLU A 155 20.00 -4.38 3.38
CA GLU A 155 20.60 -3.43 4.35
C GLU A 155 20.34 -1.97 3.96
N GLU A 156 20.03 -1.71 2.69
CA GLU A 156 19.68 -0.41 2.14
C GLU A 156 18.21 -0.01 2.42
N ILE A 157 17.29 -0.97 2.57
CA ILE A 157 15.84 -0.70 2.68
C ILE A 157 15.43 -0.53 4.15
N GLY A 158 16.03 -1.29 5.06
CA GLY A 158 15.80 -1.13 6.52
C GLY A 158 14.49 -1.70 7.06
N TYR A 159 13.57 -2.21 6.21
CA TYR A 159 12.32 -2.86 6.60
C TYR A 159 12.13 -4.21 5.91
N GLN A 160 11.25 -5.02 6.49
CA GLN A 160 10.83 -6.31 5.97
C GLN A 160 9.39 -6.23 5.46
N THR A 161 9.01 -7.19 4.62
CA THR A 161 7.69 -7.20 3.98
C THR A 161 6.97 -8.52 4.22
N LEU A 162 5.69 -8.43 4.60
CA LEU A 162 4.73 -9.52 4.46
C LEU A 162 3.65 -9.14 3.45
N TYR A 163 3.11 -10.14 2.78
CA TYR A 163 2.01 -9.97 1.84
C TYR A 163 0.73 -10.60 2.38
N LEU A 164 -0.36 -9.85 2.30
CA LEU A 164 -1.70 -10.33 2.58
C LEU A 164 -2.39 -10.63 1.26
N GLU A 165 -2.87 -11.85 1.08
CA GLU A 165 -3.73 -12.19 -0.05
C GLU A 165 -5.17 -11.85 0.30
N CYS A 166 -5.73 -10.89 -0.42
CA CYS A 166 -7.09 -10.39 -0.24
C CYS A 166 -7.92 -10.68 -1.49
N PRO A 167 -9.21 -11.07 -1.36
CA PRO A 167 -10.06 -11.27 -2.51
C PRO A 167 -10.38 -9.92 -3.16
N GLU A 168 -10.17 -9.79 -4.47
CA GLU A 168 -10.66 -8.63 -5.20
C GLU A 168 -12.19 -8.61 -5.25
N ARG A 169 -12.77 -7.43 -5.01
CA ARG A 169 -14.23 -7.26 -4.92
C ARG A 169 -14.99 -7.61 -6.21
N ASN A 170 -14.38 -7.48 -7.38
CA ASN A 170 -15.10 -7.53 -8.66
C ASN A 170 -14.59 -8.58 -9.66
N SER A 171 -13.38 -9.09 -9.54
CA SER A 171 -12.79 -10.00 -10.55
C SER A 171 -12.71 -11.46 -10.11
N GLY A 172 -12.86 -11.72 -8.82
CA GLY A 172 -12.67 -13.07 -8.25
C GLY A 172 -11.19 -13.50 -8.21
N ASP A 173 -10.28 -12.61 -8.57
CA ASP A 173 -8.84 -12.77 -8.39
C ASP A 173 -8.45 -12.34 -6.98
N SER A 174 -7.29 -12.75 -6.50
CA SER A 174 -6.73 -12.24 -5.25
C SER A 174 -5.78 -11.10 -5.55
N CYS A 175 -5.88 -10.01 -4.79
CA CYS A 175 -4.87 -8.96 -4.78
C CYS A 175 -3.86 -9.24 -3.65
N LEU A 176 -2.62 -8.79 -3.85
CA LEU A 176 -1.59 -8.80 -2.83
C LEU A 176 -1.50 -7.41 -2.23
N MET A 177 -1.67 -7.36 -0.92
CA MET A 177 -1.44 -6.14 -0.16
C MET A 177 -0.13 -6.28 0.62
N ARG A 178 0.72 -5.28 0.50
CA ARG A 178 2.03 -5.26 1.13
C ARG A 178 1.94 -4.63 2.52
N VAL A 179 2.48 -5.33 3.51
CA VAL A 179 2.68 -4.82 4.88
C VAL A 179 4.17 -4.65 5.08
N GLU A 180 4.62 -3.44 5.32
CA GLU A 180 6.01 -3.12 5.61
C GLU A 180 6.23 -2.98 7.11
N GLY A 181 7.33 -3.54 7.61
CA GLY A 181 7.60 -3.53 9.03
C GLY A 181 8.84 -4.31 9.41
N CYS A 182 8.81 -5.01 10.53
CA CYS A 182 9.92 -5.86 10.96
C CYS A 182 9.46 -7.06 11.78
N PHE A 183 10.26 -8.13 11.76
CA PHE A 183 10.11 -9.22 12.72
C PHE A 183 10.71 -8.81 14.07
N LYS A 184 9.92 -8.90 15.14
CA LYS A 184 10.40 -8.72 16.52
C LYS A 184 11.14 -9.93 17.03
N ASP A 185 10.66 -11.09 16.63
CA ASP A 185 11.18 -12.42 16.91
C ASP A 185 10.73 -13.38 15.79
N GLU A 186 11.08 -14.65 15.91
CA GLU A 186 10.71 -15.66 14.91
C GLU A 186 9.21 -15.96 14.82
N TYR A 187 8.39 -15.45 15.77
CA TYR A 187 6.95 -15.68 15.84
C TYR A 187 6.13 -14.46 15.48
N THR A 188 6.69 -13.25 15.56
CA THR A 188 5.92 -12.01 15.52
C THR A 188 6.47 -11.01 14.53
N PHE A 189 5.63 -10.63 13.60
CA PHE A 189 5.84 -9.51 12.67
C PHE A 189 4.97 -8.32 13.09
N ILE A 190 5.53 -7.13 13.05
CA ILE A 190 4.82 -5.86 13.20
C ILE A 190 5.00 -5.03 11.95
N GLY A 191 3.92 -4.39 11.50
CA GLY A 191 4.02 -3.62 10.27
C GLY A 191 2.85 -2.67 10.05
N ILE A 192 2.99 -1.84 9.05
CA ILE A 192 1.95 -0.95 8.56
C ILE A 192 1.51 -1.44 7.17
N LEU A 193 0.21 -1.59 7.00
CA LEU A 193 -0.44 -1.75 5.72
C LEU A 193 -0.86 -0.38 5.21
N ARG A 194 -0.43 0.00 4.01
CA ARG A 194 -0.93 1.16 3.28
C ARG A 194 -1.80 0.72 2.11
N HIS A 195 -3.01 1.28 2.01
CA HIS A 195 -3.90 1.02 0.88
C HIS A 195 -4.40 2.33 0.27
N ASP A 196 -4.11 2.52 -1.02
CA ASP A 196 -4.56 3.69 -1.77
C ASP A 196 -6.07 3.79 -1.86
N THR A 197 -6.58 4.95 -1.52
CA THR A 197 -7.99 5.34 -1.65
C THR A 197 -8.11 6.60 -2.50
N THR A 198 -7.16 6.84 -3.37
CA THR A 198 -7.08 8.02 -4.24
C THR A 198 -8.40 8.28 -4.97
N GLY A 199 -8.87 9.51 -4.94
CA GLY A 199 -10.15 9.91 -5.55
C GLY A 199 -11.34 10.03 -4.58
N PHE A 200 -11.18 9.68 -3.29
CA PHE A 200 -12.20 9.96 -2.28
C PHE A 200 -12.26 11.44 -1.86
N ILE A 201 -11.12 12.15 -1.93
CA ILE A 201 -11.10 13.61 -1.81
C ILE A 201 -11.08 14.20 -3.22
N ARG A 202 -11.98 15.13 -3.49
CA ARG A 202 -12.03 15.84 -4.76
C ARG A 202 -11.22 17.13 -4.69
N GLY A 203 -10.76 17.63 -5.85
CA GLY A 203 -10.01 18.89 -5.95
C GLY A 203 -10.76 20.15 -5.50
N ASP A 204 -12.06 20.07 -5.24
CA ASP A 204 -12.86 21.15 -4.62
C ASP A 204 -12.84 21.12 -3.08
N GLY A 205 -12.08 20.21 -2.47
CA GLY A 205 -12.03 20.00 -1.03
C GLY A 205 -13.23 19.24 -0.47
N SER A 206 -14.21 18.86 -1.31
CA SER A 206 -15.28 17.98 -0.88
C SER A 206 -14.76 16.55 -0.81
N GLY A 207 -14.74 16.00 0.37
CA GLY A 207 -14.29 14.65 0.64
C GLY A 207 -15.19 13.94 1.63
N VAL A 208 -14.98 12.66 1.77
CA VAL A 208 -15.65 11.85 2.78
C VAL A 208 -14.91 12.07 4.09
N SER A 209 -15.59 12.59 5.12
CA SER A 209 -15.02 12.83 6.45
C SER A 209 -14.60 11.57 7.19
N GLY A 210 -14.77 10.40 6.58
CA GLY A 210 -14.34 9.13 7.13
C GLY A 210 -14.60 7.99 6.16
N ILE A 211 -13.93 6.87 6.39
CA ILE A 211 -14.04 5.67 5.57
C ILE A 211 -14.39 4.45 6.44
N ASN A 212 -15.32 3.63 5.95
CA ASN A 212 -15.49 2.27 6.47
C ASN A 212 -14.66 1.34 5.59
N TYR A 213 -13.54 0.90 6.10
CA TYR A 213 -12.60 0.04 5.42
C TYR A 213 -12.81 -1.42 5.82
N PHE A 214 -12.93 -2.29 4.82
CA PHE A 214 -13.08 -3.73 5.03
C PHE A 214 -11.84 -4.43 4.52
N LEU A 215 -11.08 -5.02 5.43
CA LEU A 215 -9.94 -5.86 5.12
C LEU A 215 -10.33 -7.31 5.31
N LYS A 216 -10.34 -8.08 4.23
CA LYS A 216 -10.49 -9.53 4.25
C LYS A 216 -9.18 -10.16 3.81
N ILE A 217 -8.62 -11.04 4.63
CA ILE A 217 -7.37 -11.74 4.36
C ILE A 217 -7.66 -13.22 4.22
N ASP A 218 -7.28 -13.83 3.09
CA ASP A 218 -7.45 -15.26 2.81
C ASP A 218 -6.12 -16.02 3.00
N ALA A 219 -4.97 -15.35 2.97
CA ALA A 219 -3.68 -15.94 3.30
C ALA A 219 -2.63 -14.88 3.61
N ILE A 220 -1.58 -15.31 4.30
CA ILE A 220 -0.38 -14.52 4.62
C ILE A 220 0.83 -15.24 4.03
N ARG A 221 1.73 -14.50 3.39
CA ARG A 221 2.97 -15.03 2.84
C ARG A 221 4.12 -14.05 3.00
N GLY A 222 5.35 -14.59 3.03
CA GLY A 222 6.56 -13.79 3.03
C GLY A 222 6.94 -13.28 1.63
N GLU A 223 7.98 -12.51 1.58
CA GLU A 223 8.67 -12.15 0.34
C GLU A 223 9.57 -13.33 -0.07
N GLY A 224 9.65 -13.63 -1.35
CA GLY A 224 10.50 -14.68 -1.87
C GLY A 224 11.43 -14.18 -2.96
N PRO A 225 12.49 -14.93 -3.26
CA PRO A 225 13.38 -14.58 -4.35
C PRO A 225 12.61 -14.49 -5.67
N GLU A 226 12.99 -13.52 -6.50
CA GLU A 226 12.38 -13.32 -7.82
C GLU A 226 12.41 -14.63 -8.62
N GLY A 227 11.24 -15.08 -9.07
CA GLY A 227 11.09 -16.29 -9.91
C GLY A 227 10.76 -17.58 -9.16
N GLU A 228 10.80 -17.62 -7.82
CA GLU A 228 10.53 -18.81 -7.01
C GLU A 228 9.26 -18.70 -6.14
N ALA A 229 8.23 -18.03 -6.61
CA ALA A 229 6.98 -17.81 -5.88
C ALA A 229 6.32 -19.09 -5.32
N ALA A 230 6.62 -20.25 -5.90
CA ALA A 230 6.10 -21.55 -5.46
C ALA A 230 6.80 -22.11 -4.19
N ALA A 231 7.95 -21.57 -3.82
CA ALA A 231 8.74 -22.04 -2.67
C ALA A 231 8.47 -21.28 -1.36
N ILE A 232 7.70 -20.18 -1.44
CA ILE A 232 7.41 -19.34 -0.27
C ILE A 232 6.26 -19.97 0.51
N PRO A 233 6.43 -20.25 1.81
CA PRO A 233 5.33 -20.73 2.63
C PRO A 233 4.16 -19.76 2.60
N ARG A 234 2.96 -20.30 2.45
CA ARG A 234 1.71 -19.57 2.39
C ARG A 234 0.79 -20.12 3.49
N TYR A 235 0.41 -19.26 4.38
CA TYR A 235 -0.48 -19.58 5.49
C TYR A 235 -1.90 -19.19 5.10
N GLU A 236 -2.75 -20.21 4.83
CA GLU A 236 -4.16 -19.99 4.55
C GLU A 236 -4.92 -19.75 5.86
N GLY A 237 -5.92 -18.85 5.79
CA GLY A 237 -6.78 -18.55 6.93
C GLY A 237 -7.92 -17.64 6.52
N GLU A 238 -8.64 -17.15 7.49
CA GLU A 238 -9.69 -16.16 7.28
C GLU A 238 -9.65 -15.14 8.42
N TRP A 239 -9.26 -13.90 8.07
CA TRP A 239 -9.26 -12.77 8.99
C TRP A 239 -10.04 -11.62 8.34
N ASN A 240 -11.07 -11.13 9.04
CA ASN A 240 -11.99 -10.15 8.49
C ASN A 240 -12.10 -8.95 9.45
N PHE A 241 -11.61 -7.79 9.03
CA PHE A 241 -11.64 -6.58 9.82
C PHE A 241 -12.58 -5.55 9.19
N LYS A 242 -13.32 -4.87 10.04
CA LYS A 242 -14.08 -3.69 9.69
C LYS A 242 -13.55 -2.53 10.52
N VAL A 243 -12.87 -1.61 9.86
CA VAL A 243 -12.21 -0.47 10.49
C VAL A 243 -12.90 0.80 10.05
N HIS A 244 -13.03 1.74 10.96
CA HIS A 244 -13.49 3.07 10.65
C HIS A 244 -12.35 4.05 10.85
N GLY A 245 -11.96 4.77 9.79
CA GLY A 245 -11.00 5.86 9.82
C GLY A 245 -11.70 7.19 9.67
N GLU A 246 -11.42 8.13 10.56
CA GLU A 246 -11.89 9.50 10.47
C GLU A 246 -10.83 10.37 9.78
N LEU A 247 -11.29 11.38 9.05
CA LEU A 247 -10.48 12.33 8.35
C LEU A 247 -10.64 13.70 9.01
N ASP A 248 -9.56 14.26 9.53
CA ASP A 248 -9.55 15.64 9.97
C ASP A 248 -9.43 16.58 8.77
N MET A 249 -10.57 17.09 8.32
CA MET A 249 -10.65 18.01 7.18
C MET A 249 -9.88 19.33 7.42
N ASN A 250 -9.58 19.68 8.68
CA ASN A 250 -8.80 20.89 8.96
C ASN A 250 -7.34 20.75 8.56
N GLN A 251 -6.86 19.52 8.44
CA GLN A 251 -5.48 19.22 8.05
C GLN A 251 -5.30 19.10 6.54
N ILE A 252 -6.39 19.11 5.78
CA ILE A 252 -6.35 19.02 4.33
C ILE A 252 -6.33 20.41 3.73
N ARG A 253 -5.40 20.63 2.83
CA ARG A 253 -5.29 21.84 2.03
C ARG A 253 -5.48 21.53 0.58
N THR A 254 -6.48 22.13 -0.03
CA THR A 254 -6.76 22.02 -1.46
C THR A 254 -6.51 23.36 -2.13
N VAL A 255 -5.70 23.37 -3.17
CA VAL A 255 -5.43 24.55 -3.96
C VAL A 255 -5.84 24.31 -5.40
N LYS A 256 -6.76 25.13 -5.90
CA LYS A 256 -7.12 25.13 -7.32
C LYS A 256 -6.05 25.86 -8.10
N VAL A 257 -5.51 25.25 -9.16
CA VAL A 257 -4.39 25.76 -9.95
C VAL A 257 -4.83 26.21 -11.34
N ASP A 258 -5.49 25.32 -12.09
CA ASP A 258 -6.00 25.55 -13.45
C ASP A 258 -4.90 25.92 -14.47
N ALA A 259 -3.68 25.37 -14.32
CA ALA A 259 -2.59 25.56 -15.25
C ALA A 259 -2.76 24.71 -16.50
N VAL A 260 -2.61 25.29 -17.68
CA VAL A 260 -2.78 24.60 -18.98
C VAL A 260 -1.46 24.65 -19.76
N GLY A 261 -0.99 23.49 -20.18
CA GLY A 261 0.20 23.33 -21.01
C GLY A 261 -0.07 23.48 -22.52
N VAL A 262 1.00 23.50 -23.29
CA VAL A 262 0.96 23.72 -24.76
C VAL A 262 0.15 22.63 -25.46
N ASP A 263 0.25 21.37 -24.99
CA ASP A 263 -0.41 20.21 -25.58
C ASP A 263 -1.80 19.93 -24.98
N GLY A 264 -2.33 20.87 -24.18
CA GLY A 264 -3.65 20.72 -23.55
C GLY A 264 -3.69 19.90 -22.27
N PHE A 265 -2.55 19.43 -21.76
CA PHE A 265 -2.46 18.89 -20.41
C PHE A 265 -2.74 19.98 -19.39
N ARG A 266 -3.45 19.63 -18.32
CA ARG A 266 -3.87 20.58 -17.31
C ARG A 266 -3.57 20.06 -15.91
N ILE A 267 -3.04 20.94 -15.05
CA ILE A 267 -3.01 20.73 -13.61
C ILE A 267 -4.21 21.48 -13.02
N LYS A 268 -5.23 20.74 -12.54
CA LYS A 268 -6.46 21.33 -11.99
C LYS A 268 -6.26 21.85 -10.58
N GLY A 269 -5.52 21.11 -9.77
CA GLY A 269 -5.30 21.45 -8.39
C GLY A 269 -4.33 20.52 -7.69
N LEU A 270 -4.05 20.84 -6.45
CA LEU A 270 -3.28 20.02 -5.54
C LEU A 270 -4.07 19.80 -4.26
N ILE A 271 -3.93 18.61 -3.73
CA ILE A 271 -4.43 18.22 -2.42
C ILE A 271 -3.23 17.86 -1.56
N ARG A 272 -3.07 18.54 -0.44
CA ARG A 272 -2.08 18.24 0.59
C ARG A 272 -2.79 17.68 1.80
N THR A 273 -2.33 16.54 2.27
CA THR A 273 -2.67 15.94 3.56
C THR A 273 -1.47 16.07 4.52
N PRO A 274 -1.55 15.65 5.78
CA PRO A 274 -0.39 15.61 6.67
C PRO A 274 0.79 14.80 6.13
N TYR A 275 0.50 13.76 5.33
CA TYR A 275 1.51 12.77 4.91
C TYR A 275 1.89 12.86 3.44
N GLU A 276 0.98 13.36 2.61
CA GLU A 276 1.07 13.22 1.16
C GLU A 276 0.61 14.48 0.42
N ILE A 277 1.16 14.66 -0.78
CA ILE A 277 0.65 15.61 -1.78
C ILE A 277 0.26 14.83 -3.04
N TYR A 278 -0.90 15.14 -3.56
CA TYR A 278 -1.43 14.65 -4.82
C TYR A 278 -1.74 15.81 -5.77
N ALA A 279 -1.40 15.66 -7.04
CA ALA A 279 -1.77 16.63 -8.09
C ALA A 279 -2.87 16.05 -8.97
N GLU A 280 -3.98 16.78 -9.11
CA GLU A 280 -5.05 16.42 -10.03
C GLU A 280 -4.68 16.87 -11.45
N VAL A 281 -4.35 15.91 -12.31
CA VAL A 281 -3.93 16.13 -13.68
C VAL A 281 -5.00 15.65 -14.65
N GLU A 282 -5.28 16.45 -15.68
CA GLU A 282 -6.18 16.10 -16.77
C GLU A 282 -5.41 16.04 -18.09
N ALA A 283 -5.55 14.92 -18.80
CA ALA A 283 -5.02 14.76 -20.13
C ALA A 283 -6.00 15.36 -21.18
N PRO A 284 -5.50 15.90 -22.31
CA PRO A 284 -6.34 16.35 -23.39
C PRO A 284 -7.14 15.20 -24.03
N GLU A 285 -8.27 15.53 -24.64
CA GLU A 285 -9.14 14.55 -25.31
C GLU A 285 -8.34 13.69 -26.32
N GLY A 286 -8.51 12.37 -26.22
CA GLY A 286 -7.85 11.40 -27.07
C GLY A 286 -6.42 11.01 -26.63
N ARG A 287 -5.90 11.57 -25.55
CA ARG A 287 -4.65 11.14 -24.93
C ARG A 287 -4.91 10.41 -23.61
N ASP A 288 -4.14 9.36 -23.36
CA ASP A 288 -4.22 8.61 -22.10
C ASP A 288 -3.39 9.33 -21.02
N ALA A 289 -4.03 9.64 -19.89
CA ALA A 289 -3.35 10.24 -18.73
C ALA A 289 -2.20 9.34 -18.20
N LYS A 290 -2.29 8.03 -18.40
CA LYS A 290 -1.22 7.08 -18.05
C LYS A 290 0.07 7.24 -18.85
N ARG A 291 0.05 8.05 -19.90
CA ARG A 291 1.26 8.41 -20.69
C ARG A 291 1.98 9.63 -20.14
N CYS A 292 1.58 10.16 -19.02
CA CYS A 292 2.30 11.21 -18.32
C CYS A 292 2.82 10.72 -16.97
N PHE A 293 3.87 11.38 -16.52
CA PHE A 293 4.44 11.22 -15.21
C PHE A 293 4.44 12.56 -14.49
N THR A 294 3.78 12.60 -13.35
CA THR A 294 3.76 13.81 -12.53
C THR A 294 4.96 13.81 -11.59
N VAL A 295 5.62 14.94 -11.40
CA VAL A 295 6.70 15.14 -10.45
C VAL A 295 6.37 16.35 -9.59
N ILE A 296 6.50 16.18 -8.29
CA ILE A 296 6.34 17.28 -7.33
C ILE A 296 7.69 17.54 -6.65
N CYS A 297 8.09 18.80 -6.60
CA CYS A 297 9.30 19.25 -5.92
C CYS A 297 8.95 20.15 -4.72
N ASP A 298 9.74 20.02 -3.65
CA ASP A 298 9.64 20.85 -2.44
C ASP A 298 10.02 22.31 -2.67
N ALA A 299 9.94 23.14 -1.63
CA ALA A 299 10.29 24.58 -1.68
C ALA A 299 11.75 24.82 -2.08
N ASN A 300 12.63 23.85 -1.87
CA ASN A 300 14.04 23.91 -2.24
C ASN A 300 14.30 23.41 -3.67
N GLY A 301 13.27 22.94 -4.37
CA GLY A 301 13.35 22.40 -5.72
C GLY A 301 13.85 20.95 -5.78
N ASN A 302 13.84 20.22 -4.68
CA ASN A 302 14.17 18.80 -4.64
C ASN A 302 12.92 17.96 -4.91
N ARG A 303 13.05 16.87 -5.66
CA ARG A 303 11.97 15.94 -5.90
C ARG A 303 11.47 15.35 -4.58
N LEU A 304 10.16 15.36 -4.37
CA LEU A 304 9.53 14.61 -3.30
C LEU A 304 9.55 13.10 -3.65
N PRO A 305 9.79 12.22 -2.69
CA PRO A 305 9.68 10.78 -2.93
C PRO A 305 8.22 10.39 -3.15
N LEU A 306 7.99 9.40 -4.03
CA LEU A 306 6.69 8.75 -4.12
C LEU A 306 6.39 8.06 -2.79
N GLN A 307 5.13 8.10 -2.36
CA GLN A 307 4.72 7.47 -1.11
C GLN A 307 4.73 5.94 -1.21
N ALA A 308 4.47 5.41 -2.40
CA ALA A 308 4.65 4.01 -2.74
C ALA A 308 4.92 3.89 -4.25
N GLU A 309 5.53 2.79 -4.70
CA GLU A 309 5.95 2.60 -6.11
C GLU A 309 4.80 2.73 -7.12
N THR A 310 3.59 2.35 -6.72
CA THR A 310 2.38 2.39 -7.57
C THR A 310 1.49 3.60 -7.30
N SER A 311 1.92 4.48 -6.40
CA SER A 311 1.14 5.64 -5.96
C SER A 311 1.48 6.87 -6.80
N GLU A 312 0.46 7.70 -7.08
CA GLU A 312 0.66 9.06 -7.61
C GLU A 312 0.78 10.09 -6.48
N ASN A 313 0.86 9.62 -5.23
CA ASN A 313 1.00 10.43 -4.03
C ASN A 313 2.48 10.60 -3.67
N TYR A 314 2.86 11.81 -3.26
CA TYR A 314 4.21 12.19 -2.89
C TYR A 314 4.32 12.43 -1.39
N SER A 315 5.33 11.86 -0.74
CA SER A 315 5.57 12.00 0.69
C SER A 315 5.94 13.44 1.06
N THR A 316 5.32 13.95 2.13
CA THR A 316 5.65 15.24 2.74
C THR A 316 6.62 15.12 3.91
N TYR A 317 6.96 13.90 4.31
CA TYR A 317 7.75 13.62 5.50
C TYR A 317 9.11 14.32 5.47
N GLN A 318 9.39 15.11 6.51
CA GLN A 318 10.62 15.92 6.66
C GLN A 318 10.95 16.82 5.44
N ARG A 319 9.92 17.33 4.73
CA ARG A 319 10.07 18.21 3.57
C ARG A 319 9.38 19.54 3.80
N ASP A 320 10.02 20.62 3.32
CA ASP A 320 9.38 21.93 3.25
C ASP A 320 8.43 21.97 2.05
N VAL A 321 7.15 21.75 2.33
CA VAL A 321 6.07 21.78 1.34
C VAL A 321 5.19 23.04 1.47
N SER A 322 5.69 24.10 2.10
CA SER A 322 5.01 25.41 2.13
C SER A 322 4.81 25.97 0.71
N LYS A 323 5.77 25.69 -0.17
CA LYS A 323 5.70 25.95 -1.60
C LYS A 323 6.15 24.70 -2.35
N VAL A 324 5.42 24.31 -3.41
CA VAL A 324 5.80 23.20 -4.26
C VAL A 324 5.75 23.56 -5.73
N SER A 325 6.58 22.90 -6.52
CA SER A 325 6.54 22.98 -7.98
C SER A 325 6.08 21.64 -8.54
N VAL A 326 5.09 21.68 -9.42
CA VAL A 326 4.51 20.49 -10.06
C VAL A 326 4.88 20.49 -11.54
N PHE A 327 5.32 19.35 -12.03
CA PHE A 327 5.67 19.13 -13.43
C PHE A 327 4.96 17.89 -13.95
N VAL A 328 4.31 18.00 -15.09
CA VAL A 328 3.77 16.85 -15.83
C VAL A 328 4.67 16.62 -17.04
N CYS A 329 5.29 15.47 -17.10
CA CYS A 329 6.21 15.09 -18.17
C CYS A 329 5.63 13.94 -19.01
N ASP A 330 6.09 13.79 -20.25
CA ASP A 330 5.83 12.56 -21.00
C ASP A 330 6.47 11.37 -20.28
N TYR A 331 5.72 10.28 -20.13
CA TYR A 331 6.17 9.11 -19.34
C TYR A 331 7.42 8.45 -19.95
N GLU A 332 7.42 8.24 -21.27
CA GLU A 332 8.54 7.57 -21.94
C GLU A 332 9.81 8.43 -21.91
N GLU A 333 9.64 9.75 -22.10
CA GLU A 333 10.75 10.69 -22.01
C GLU A 333 11.30 10.78 -20.57
N TYR A 334 10.40 10.85 -19.58
CA TYR A 334 10.78 10.91 -18.18
C TYR A 334 11.59 9.67 -17.76
N MET A 335 11.03 8.49 -17.94
CA MET A 335 11.67 7.23 -17.53
C MET A 335 12.92 6.90 -18.37
N GLY A 336 12.90 7.24 -19.65
CA GLY A 336 14.01 6.92 -20.57
C GLY A 336 15.20 7.87 -20.49
N LYS A 337 14.99 9.13 -20.11
CA LYS A 337 16.03 10.16 -20.20
C LYS A 337 16.11 11.10 -19.00
N LEU A 338 14.95 11.63 -18.53
CA LEU A 338 14.99 12.75 -17.60
C LEU A 338 15.41 12.32 -16.20
N GLU A 339 14.92 11.20 -15.72
CA GLU A 339 15.24 10.71 -14.38
C GLU A 339 16.75 10.47 -14.22
N GLN A 340 17.38 9.82 -15.19
CA GLN A 340 18.82 9.55 -15.16
C GLN A 340 19.66 10.77 -15.55
N GLY A 341 19.15 11.60 -16.45
CA GLY A 341 19.86 12.78 -16.98
C GLY A 341 20.11 13.87 -15.93
N TYR A 342 19.31 13.93 -14.86
CA TYR A 342 19.50 14.90 -13.79
C TYR A 342 20.86 14.75 -13.10
N SER A 343 21.36 13.54 -12.93
CA SER A 343 22.66 13.29 -12.26
C SER A 343 23.81 14.07 -12.87
N ALA A 344 23.77 14.32 -14.19
CA ALA A 344 24.81 15.06 -14.90
C ALA A 344 24.80 16.58 -14.60
N VAL A 345 23.68 17.13 -14.12
CA VAL A 345 23.49 18.58 -13.89
C VAL A 345 23.12 18.92 -12.45
N SER A 346 23.07 17.94 -11.57
CA SER A 346 22.63 18.09 -10.17
C SER A 346 23.49 19.04 -9.33
N ASN A 347 24.74 19.29 -9.73
CA ASN A 347 25.62 20.27 -9.10
C ASN A 347 25.32 21.71 -9.51
N GLU A 348 24.58 21.92 -10.60
CA GLU A 348 24.33 23.25 -11.19
C GLU A 348 22.88 23.68 -11.06
N LYS A 349 21.94 22.73 -11.02
CA LYS A 349 20.51 22.97 -11.04
C LYS A 349 19.79 22.11 -10.00
N THR A 350 18.74 22.68 -9.39
CA THR A 350 17.77 21.88 -8.63
C THR A 350 16.96 21.01 -9.58
N TYR A 351 16.29 19.99 -9.04
CA TYR A 351 15.45 19.11 -9.85
C TYR A 351 14.30 19.88 -10.54
N ALA A 352 13.70 20.83 -9.82
CA ALA A 352 12.68 21.71 -10.37
C ALA A 352 13.21 22.56 -11.55
N GLN A 353 14.40 23.15 -11.42
CA GLN A 353 15.03 23.93 -12.49
C GLN A 353 15.37 23.06 -13.71
N TYR A 354 15.74 21.81 -13.49
CA TYR A 354 16.01 20.88 -14.56
C TYR A 354 14.74 20.53 -15.32
N LEU A 355 13.66 20.15 -14.64
CA LEU A 355 12.42 19.72 -15.28
C LEU A 355 11.65 20.86 -15.96
N SER A 356 11.85 22.10 -15.57
CA SER A 356 11.13 23.25 -16.14
C SER A 356 11.28 23.38 -17.66
N GLY A 357 12.34 22.81 -18.26
CA GLY A 357 12.59 22.81 -19.70
C GLY A 357 11.94 21.65 -20.47
N TYR A 358 11.35 20.68 -19.77
CA TYR A 358 10.85 19.44 -20.38
C TYR A 358 9.37 19.17 -20.08
N ALA A 359 8.80 19.87 -19.10
CA ALA A 359 7.43 19.62 -18.69
C ALA A 359 6.41 20.02 -19.76
N LEU A 360 5.40 19.17 -19.99
CA LEU A 360 4.22 19.45 -20.83
C LEU A 360 3.36 20.56 -20.21
N VAL A 361 3.26 20.58 -18.89
CA VAL A 361 2.66 21.64 -18.09
C VAL A 361 3.37 21.70 -16.72
N SER A 362 3.49 22.89 -16.15
CA SER A 362 4.02 23.08 -14.81
C SER A 362 3.25 24.15 -14.05
N ALA A 363 3.30 24.08 -12.74
CA ALA A 363 2.72 25.06 -11.83
C ALA A 363 3.55 25.20 -10.56
N GLU A 364 3.60 26.41 -10.02
CA GLU A 364 4.08 26.67 -8.64
C GLU A 364 2.87 26.92 -7.75
N VAL A 365 2.83 26.28 -6.60
CA VAL A 365 1.73 26.33 -5.64
C VAL A 365 2.28 26.65 -4.26
N THR A 366 1.68 27.64 -3.60
CA THR A 366 2.00 27.98 -2.20
C THR A 366 0.80 27.55 -1.36
N PHE A 367 1.04 26.77 -0.33
CA PHE A 367 0.06 26.50 0.70
C PHE A 367 0.17 27.60 1.76
N GLU A 368 -0.93 28.32 2.02
CA GLU A 368 -0.94 29.36 3.05
C GLU A 368 -0.53 28.76 4.40
N ALA A 369 0.29 29.50 5.15
CA ALA A 369 0.65 29.12 6.51
C ALA A 369 -0.61 29.16 7.40
N GLU A 370 -0.66 28.28 8.36
CA GLU A 370 -1.71 28.24 9.39
C GLU A 370 -1.70 29.46 10.30
#